data_d8a95dc6dc473a732294b379d62e181b
#
_entry.id   d8a95dc6dc473a732294b379d62e181b
#
_cell.length_a   1.000
_cell.length_b   1.000
_cell.length_c   1.000
_cell.angle_alpha   90.00
_cell.angle_beta   90.00
_cell.angle_gamma   90.00
#
_symmetry.space_group_name_H-M   'P 1'
#
loop_
_entity.id
_entity.type
_entity.pdbx_description
1 polymer ?
#
loop_
_entity_poly.entity_id
_entity_poly.type
_entity_poly.pdbx_seq_one_letter_code
_entity_poly.pdbx_strand_id
1 'polypeptide(L)'
;MKTVEVRVAGPPDLPKINKLIDMAVMNWPMPTRLKRLASPILQYDLVDLGFLKVFVATFNGQVVGVAAWDIATLQVLPNEAGGLFHGLYVLPLIQGQGVGKKLMSTVFDDARCHQVNGLLIKAQRVSKNYFAHQGIQALSMDEGDYPYKYWKALA
;
A
#
# COMPACT_ATOMS: atom_id res chain seq x y z
N MET A 1 -16.02 22.35 -2.96
CA MET A 1 -14.79 21.83 -2.34
C MET A 1 -14.40 20.53 -3.02
N LYS A 2 -13.17 20.46 -3.51
CA LYS A 2 -12.70 19.28 -4.21
C LYS A 2 -12.22 18.26 -3.20
N THR A 3 -12.70 17.02 -3.34
CA THR A 3 -12.37 15.93 -2.43
C THR A 3 -11.62 14.83 -3.18
N VAL A 4 -10.80 14.11 -2.45
CA VAL A 4 -10.16 12.89 -2.96
C VAL A 4 -11.20 11.77 -2.97
N GLU A 5 -11.31 11.09 -4.08
CA GLU A 5 -12.17 9.92 -4.23
C GLU A 5 -11.31 8.67 -4.33
N VAL A 6 -11.80 7.56 -3.76
CA VAL A 6 -11.12 6.26 -3.84
C VAL A 6 -12.04 5.28 -4.54
N ARG A 7 -11.50 4.56 -5.52
CA ARG A 7 -12.22 3.53 -6.27
C ARG A 7 -11.34 2.35 -6.61
N VAL A 8 -11.95 1.27 -7.03
CA VAL A 8 -11.20 0.10 -7.53
C VAL A 8 -10.50 0.48 -8.83
N ALA A 9 -9.23 0.06 -8.96
CA ALA A 9 -8.46 0.27 -10.17
C ALA A 9 -8.86 -0.73 -11.27
N GLY A 10 -8.73 -0.29 -12.51
CA GLY A 10 -8.90 -1.15 -13.68
C GLY A 10 -7.67 -1.07 -14.58
N PRO A 11 -7.62 -1.93 -15.65
CA PRO A 11 -6.47 -1.95 -16.56
C PRO A 11 -6.10 -0.58 -17.14
N PRO A 12 -7.04 0.31 -17.49
CA PRO A 12 -6.69 1.63 -18.01
C PRO A 12 -5.92 2.51 -17.01
N ASP A 13 -5.97 2.20 -15.73
CA ASP A 13 -5.28 2.97 -14.68
C ASP A 13 -3.80 2.63 -14.57
N LEU A 14 -3.36 1.48 -15.09
CA LEU A 14 -1.99 0.98 -14.89
C LEU A 14 -0.88 1.96 -15.28
N PRO A 15 -0.93 2.62 -16.45
CA PRO A 15 0.12 3.59 -16.78
C PRO A 15 0.24 4.72 -15.78
N LYS A 16 -0.90 5.22 -15.27
CA LYS A 16 -0.94 6.31 -14.30
C LYS A 16 -0.48 5.84 -12.92
N ILE A 17 -0.89 4.63 -12.52
CA ILE A 17 -0.44 4.01 -11.28
C ILE A 17 1.08 3.85 -11.27
N ASN A 18 1.62 3.30 -12.34
CA ASN A 18 3.05 3.02 -12.42
C ASN A 18 3.90 4.29 -12.49
N LYS A 19 3.40 5.33 -13.16
CA LYS A 19 4.05 6.63 -13.14
C LYS A 19 4.07 7.21 -11.73
N LEU A 20 2.98 7.08 -11.00
CA LEU A 20 2.87 7.56 -9.62
C LEU A 20 3.84 6.79 -8.71
N ILE A 21 3.91 5.47 -8.85
CA ILE A 21 4.85 4.65 -8.07
C ILE A 21 6.29 5.09 -8.34
N ASP A 22 6.65 5.30 -9.61
CA ASP A 22 7.98 5.78 -9.97
C ASP A 22 8.29 7.13 -9.30
N MET A 23 7.36 8.07 -9.36
CA MET A 23 7.53 9.39 -8.73
C MET A 23 7.67 9.28 -7.21
N ALA A 24 6.89 8.42 -6.58
CA ALA A 24 6.96 8.21 -5.14
C ALA A 24 8.30 7.59 -4.73
N VAL A 25 8.73 6.57 -5.46
CA VAL A 25 10.01 5.89 -5.20
C VAL A 25 11.18 6.83 -5.40
N MET A 26 11.16 7.64 -6.47
CA MET A 26 12.24 8.59 -6.75
C MET A 26 12.34 9.70 -5.69
N ASN A 27 11.30 9.90 -4.89
CA ASN A 27 11.30 10.84 -3.77
C ASN A 27 11.83 10.24 -2.46
N TRP A 28 12.10 8.93 -2.41
CA TRP A 28 12.59 8.28 -1.20
C TRP A 28 14.02 8.73 -0.86
N PRO A 29 14.37 8.79 0.45
CA PRO A 29 15.71 9.19 0.89
C PRO A 29 16.71 8.02 0.73
N MET A 30 16.96 7.64 -0.52
CA MET A 30 17.84 6.54 -0.90
C MET A 30 18.71 6.96 -2.08
N PRO A 31 19.87 6.31 -2.30
CA PRO A 31 20.68 6.58 -3.49
C PRO A 31 19.86 6.37 -4.77
N THR A 32 20.04 7.26 -5.74
CA THR A 32 19.30 7.24 -7.02
C THR A 32 19.40 5.90 -7.73
N ARG A 33 20.57 5.28 -7.70
CA ARG A 33 20.76 3.97 -8.32
C ARG A 33 19.83 2.90 -7.75
N LEU A 34 19.66 2.86 -6.42
CA LEU A 34 18.78 1.91 -5.75
C LEU A 34 17.32 2.18 -6.10
N LYS A 35 16.93 3.45 -6.19
CA LYS A 35 15.56 3.82 -6.58
C LYS A 35 15.26 3.37 -8.01
N ARG A 36 16.19 3.53 -8.93
CA ARG A 36 16.01 3.08 -10.31
C ARG A 36 15.86 1.58 -10.43
N LEU A 37 16.54 0.83 -9.57
CA LEU A 37 16.40 -0.63 -9.55
C LEU A 37 15.08 -1.07 -8.91
N ALA A 38 14.63 -0.36 -7.88
CA ALA A 38 13.42 -0.72 -7.13
C ALA A 38 12.14 -0.39 -7.88
N SER A 39 12.08 0.75 -8.57
CA SER A 39 10.84 1.26 -9.16
C SER A 39 10.15 0.26 -10.11
N PRO A 40 10.84 -0.37 -11.09
CA PRO A 40 10.18 -1.33 -11.97
C PRO A 40 9.62 -2.54 -11.24
N ILE A 41 10.28 -2.99 -10.17
CA ILE A 41 9.87 -4.15 -9.38
C ILE A 41 8.59 -3.87 -8.60
N LEU A 42 8.40 -2.63 -8.17
CA LEU A 42 7.26 -2.22 -7.36
C LEU A 42 6.02 -1.85 -8.19
N GLN A 43 6.17 -1.72 -9.50
CA GLN A 43 5.07 -1.39 -10.40
C GLN A 43 4.14 -2.59 -10.60
N TYR A 44 2.90 -2.32 -10.96
CA TYR A 44 1.88 -3.34 -11.18
C TYR A 44 1.64 -3.58 -12.67
N ASP A 45 1.21 -4.81 -12.98
CA ASP A 45 0.82 -5.21 -14.34
C ASP A 45 -0.59 -5.83 -14.33
N LEU A 46 -1.04 -6.31 -15.50
CA LEU A 46 -2.36 -6.91 -15.63
C LEU A 46 -2.52 -8.18 -14.78
N VAL A 47 -1.45 -8.94 -14.61
CA VAL A 47 -1.46 -10.17 -13.79
C VAL A 47 -1.72 -9.79 -12.33
N ASP A 48 -1.06 -8.72 -11.86
CA ASP A 48 -1.26 -8.23 -10.49
C ASP A 48 -2.71 -7.86 -10.23
N LEU A 49 -3.39 -7.23 -11.17
CA LEU A 49 -4.82 -6.88 -11.03
C LEU A 49 -5.72 -8.11 -10.91
N GLY A 50 -5.27 -9.27 -11.36
CA GLY A 50 -6.00 -10.52 -11.20
C GLY A 50 -5.86 -11.16 -9.82
N PHE A 51 -4.82 -10.82 -9.07
CA PHE A 51 -4.54 -11.37 -7.74
C PHE A 51 -4.74 -10.38 -6.61
N LEU A 52 -4.51 -9.11 -6.86
CA LEU A 52 -4.55 -8.06 -5.84
C LEU A 52 -5.84 -7.27 -5.93
N LYS A 53 -6.30 -6.80 -4.79
CA LYS A 53 -7.32 -5.75 -4.71
C LYS A 53 -6.59 -4.41 -4.74
N VAL A 54 -6.71 -3.69 -5.84
CA VAL A 54 -6.00 -2.43 -6.06
C VAL A 54 -7.00 -1.28 -6.06
N PHE A 55 -6.72 -0.26 -5.25
CA PHE A 55 -7.54 0.94 -5.16
C PHE A 55 -6.71 2.14 -5.57
N VAL A 56 -7.32 3.07 -6.29
CA VAL A 56 -6.70 4.35 -6.64
C VAL A 56 -7.44 5.48 -5.95
N ALA A 57 -6.67 6.47 -5.51
CA ALA A 57 -7.20 7.76 -5.07
C ALA A 57 -7.08 8.74 -6.23
N THR A 58 -8.16 9.46 -6.50
CA THR A 58 -8.19 10.47 -7.57
C THR A 58 -8.55 11.83 -7.02
N PHE A 59 -7.96 12.85 -7.61
CA PHE A 59 -8.26 14.25 -7.31
C PHE A 59 -8.31 15.00 -8.63
N ASN A 60 -9.45 15.64 -8.94
CA ASN A 60 -9.67 16.28 -10.25
C ASN A 60 -9.44 15.31 -11.43
N GLY A 61 -9.84 14.05 -11.27
CA GLY A 61 -9.67 13.04 -12.32
C GLY A 61 -8.25 12.50 -12.47
N GLN A 62 -7.30 12.98 -11.67
CA GLN A 62 -5.92 12.49 -11.71
C GLN A 62 -5.67 11.47 -10.61
N VAL A 63 -4.91 10.43 -10.93
CA VAL A 63 -4.49 9.44 -9.93
C VAL A 63 -3.41 10.05 -9.05
N VAL A 64 -3.69 10.13 -7.76
CA VAL A 64 -2.79 10.75 -6.77
C VAL A 64 -2.32 9.79 -5.70
N GLY A 65 -2.88 8.59 -5.67
CA GLY A 65 -2.45 7.56 -4.74
C GLY A 65 -2.93 6.19 -5.18
N VAL A 66 -2.29 5.15 -4.67
CA VAL A 66 -2.65 3.76 -4.93
C VAL A 66 -2.35 2.94 -3.69
N ALA A 67 -3.23 1.99 -3.39
CA ALA A 67 -3.01 1.01 -2.35
C ALA A 67 -3.52 -0.35 -2.83
N ALA A 68 -2.90 -1.41 -2.35
CA ALA A 68 -3.26 -2.75 -2.74
C ALA A 68 -3.12 -3.73 -1.57
N TRP A 69 -3.97 -4.76 -1.56
CA TRP A 69 -3.83 -5.86 -0.63
C TRP A 69 -4.09 -7.18 -1.34
N ASP A 70 -3.46 -8.24 -0.83
CA ASP A 70 -3.59 -9.58 -1.36
C ASP A 70 -4.62 -10.32 -0.51
N ILE A 71 -5.67 -10.83 -1.17
CA ILE A 71 -6.75 -11.59 -0.54
C ILE A 71 -6.30 -12.98 -0.08
N ALA A 72 -5.16 -13.47 -0.58
CA ALA A 72 -4.64 -14.75 -0.16
C ALA A 72 -4.38 -14.76 1.35
N THR A 73 -4.97 -15.74 2.03
CA THR A 73 -4.88 -15.84 3.49
C THR A 73 -3.48 -16.27 3.92
N LEU A 74 -2.89 -15.51 4.83
CA LEU A 74 -1.62 -15.81 5.45
C LEU A 74 -1.82 -16.09 6.93
N GLN A 75 -1.13 -17.10 7.45
CA GLN A 75 -1.10 -17.34 8.88
C GLN A 75 0.10 -16.57 9.46
N VAL A 76 -0.18 -15.44 10.11
CA VAL A 76 0.84 -14.51 10.59
C VAL A 76 1.07 -14.66 12.08
N LEU A 77 0.00 -14.78 12.85
CA LEU A 77 0.04 -14.98 14.29
C LEU A 77 -0.53 -16.36 14.62
N PRO A 78 -0.16 -16.95 15.77
CA PRO A 78 -0.75 -18.22 16.18
C PRO A 78 -2.28 -18.15 16.18
N ASN A 79 -2.92 -19.06 15.45
CA ASN A 79 -4.39 -19.16 15.34
C ASN A 79 -5.09 -17.98 14.65
N GLU A 80 -4.35 -17.09 14.00
CA GLU A 80 -4.92 -16.00 13.22
C GLU A 80 -4.48 -16.07 11.77
N ALA A 81 -5.41 -15.87 10.87
CA ALA A 81 -5.18 -15.81 9.43
C ALA A 81 -5.51 -14.41 8.93
N GLY A 82 -4.72 -13.92 7.99
CA GLY A 82 -4.92 -12.58 7.44
C GLY A 82 -4.45 -12.47 6.00
N GLY A 83 -4.69 -11.32 5.40
CA GLY A 83 -4.18 -10.96 4.10
C GLY A 83 -2.88 -10.15 4.21
N LEU A 84 -2.32 -9.81 3.07
CA LEU A 84 -1.11 -8.99 2.97
C LEU A 84 -1.50 -7.61 2.45
N PHE A 85 -1.15 -6.56 3.20
CA PHE A 85 -1.20 -5.18 2.70
C PHE A 85 0.01 -5.00 1.78
N HIS A 86 -0.24 -5.00 0.47
CA HIS A 86 0.82 -5.15 -0.52
C HIS A 86 1.61 -3.87 -0.78
N GLY A 87 0.94 -2.73 -0.85
CA GLY A 87 1.61 -1.47 -1.11
C GLY A 87 0.73 -0.25 -0.88
N LEU A 88 1.39 0.88 -0.64
CA LEU A 88 0.75 2.18 -0.48
C LEU A 88 1.70 3.24 -1.03
N TYR A 89 1.22 3.96 -2.03
CA TYR A 89 2.00 5.04 -2.65
C TYR A 89 1.12 6.27 -2.82
N VAL A 90 1.66 7.43 -2.48
CA VAL A 90 0.96 8.71 -2.61
C VAL A 90 1.88 9.68 -3.34
N LEU A 91 1.31 10.48 -4.25
CA LEU A 91 2.04 11.48 -4.99
C LEU A 91 2.78 12.41 -4.00
N PRO A 92 4.11 12.60 -4.15
CA PRO A 92 4.89 13.36 -3.17
C PRO A 92 4.36 14.76 -2.88
N LEU A 93 3.85 15.47 -3.89
CA LEU A 93 3.36 16.84 -3.74
C LEU A 93 2.12 16.96 -2.86
N ILE A 94 1.40 15.85 -2.62
CA ILE A 94 0.18 15.87 -1.81
C ILE A 94 0.23 14.95 -0.61
N GLN A 95 1.41 14.47 -0.26
CA GLN A 95 1.59 13.75 1.00
C GLN A 95 1.26 14.66 2.18
N GLY A 96 0.77 14.06 3.26
CA GLY A 96 0.37 14.82 4.44
C GLY A 96 -1.03 15.41 4.38
N GLN A 97 -1.80 15.15 3.32
CA GLN A 97 -3.17 15.67 3.15
C GLN A 97 -4.24 14.60 3.37
N GLY A 98 -3.88 13.48 3.97
CA GLY A 98 -4.84 12.43 4.33
C GLY A 98 -5.16 11.44 3.22
N VAL A 99 -4.51 11.50 2.07
CA VAL A 99 -4.75 10.57 0.95
C VAL A 99 -4.37 9.15 1.34
N GLY A 100 -3.20 8.96 1.93
CA GLY A 100 -2.74 7.65 2.39
C GLY A 100 -3.67 7.06 3.44
N LYS A 101 -4.13 7.87 4.38
CA LYS A 101 -5.07 7.43 5.43
C LYS A 101 -6.39 6.97 4.81
N LYS A 102 -6.91 7.69 3.82
CA LYS A 102 -8.15 7.33 3.14
C LYS A 102 -8.00 6.02 2.35
N LEU A 103 -6.87 5.84 1.68
CA LEU A 103 -6.55 4.60 0.99
C LEU A 103 -6.45 3.42 1.96
N MET A 104 -5.76 3.60 3.08
CA MET A 104 -5.65 2.56 4.10
C MET A 104 -7.02 2.19 4.66
N SER A 105 -7.85 3.17 4.99
CA SER A 105 -9.22 2.91 5.46
C SER A 105 -10.01 2.09 4.46
N THR A 106 -9.90 2.41 3.17
CA THR A 106 -10.60 1.69 2.11
C THR A 106 -10.14 0.24 2.04
N VAL A 107 -8.83 -0.01 2.12
CA VAL A 107 -8.28 -1.37 2.13
C VAL A 107 -8.76 -2.14 3.36
N PHE A 108 -8.74 -1.50 4.54
CA PHE A 108 -9.18 -2.16 5.77
C PHE A 108 -10.67 -2.53 5.71
N ASP A 109 -11.50 -1.62 5.18
CA ASP A 109 -12.93 -1.89 5.03
C ASP A 109 -13.19 -3.03 4.04
N ASP A 110 -12.47 -3.05 2.92
CA ASP A 110 -12.58 -4.13 1.95
C ASP A 110 -12.14 -5.46 2.54
N ALA A 111 -11.05 -5.48 3.29
CA ALA A 111 -10.56 -6.69 3.95
C ALA A 111 -11.58 -7.19 4.99
N ARG A 112 -12.21 -6.30 5.75
CA ARG A 112 -13.29 -6.69 6.68
C ARG A 112 -14.45 -7.36 5.95
N CYS A 113 -14.82 -6.85 4.79
CA CYS A 113 -15.88 -7.44 3.95
C CYS A 113 -15.52 -8.84 3.47
N HIS A 114 -14.23 -9.17 3.37
CA HIS A 114 -13.75 -10.51 3.00
C HIS A 114 -13.48 -11.39 4.21
N GLN A 115 -13.80 -10.91 5.42
CA GLN A 115 -13.75 -11.70 6.67
C GLN A 115 -12.35 -12.19 7.04
N VAL A 116 -11.30 -11.46 6.65
CA VAL A 116 -9.97 -11.76 7.15
C VAL A 116 -9.78 -11.15 8.55
N ASN A 117 -9.00 -11.81 9.39
CA ASN A 117 -8.80 -11.39 10.79
C ASN A 117 -7.89 -10.17 10.90
N GLY A 118 -7.03 -9.94 9.94
CA GLY A 118 -6.13 -8.81 9.94
C GLY A 118 -5.29 -8.75 8.68
N LEU A 119 -4.44 -7.73 8.61
CA LEU A 119 -3.53 -7.53 7.50
C LEU A 119 -2.09 -7.46 8.01
N LEU A 120 -1.22 -8.25 7.41
CA LEU A 120 0.22 -8.11 7.60
C LEU A 120 0.70 -6.98 6.70
N ILE A 121 1.44 -6.04 7.27
CA ILE A 121 2.07 -4.94 6.55
C ILE A 121 3.57 -5.12 6.65
N LYS A 122 4.23 -5.31 5.51
CA LYS A 122 5.68 -5.38 5.41
C LYS A 122 6.16 -4.02 4.92
N ALA A 123 6.73 -3.23 5.83
CA ALA A 123 7.17 -1.89 5.51
C ALA A 123 8.66 -1.84 5.22
N GLN A 124 9.04 -1.03 4.27
CA GLN A 124 10.44 -0.66 4.07
C GLN A 124 10.85 0.36 5.13
N ARG A 125 12.15 0.53 5.32
CA ARG A 125 12.67 1.47 6.33
C ARG A 125 12.10 2.88 6.16
N VAL A 126 11.93 3.31 4.92
CA VAL A 126 11.40 4.66 4.61
C VAL A 126 9.96 4.85 5.07
N SER A 127 9.20 3.78 5.28
CA SER A 127 7.77 3.82 5.61
C SER A 127 7.47 3.44 7.06
N LYS A 128 8.47 3.02 7.85
CA LYS A 128 8.23 2.48 9.20
C LYS A 128 7.52 3.47 10.12
N ASN A 129 7.92 4.73 10.10
CA ASN A 129 7.36 5.74 10.97
C ASN A 129 5.91 6.06 10.61
N TYR A 130 5.58 6.02 9.32
CA TYR A 130 4.21 6.23 8.86
C TYR A 130 3.26 5.22 9.52
N PHE A 131 3.58 3.93 9.42
CA PHE A 131 2.71 2.88 9.97
C PHE A 131 2.66 2.92 11.49
N ALA A 132 3.76 3.24 12.16
CA ALA A 132 3.79 3.42 13.61
C ALA A 132 2.86 4.55 14.06
N HIS A 133 2.83 5.67 13.33
CA HIS A 133 1.96 6.80 13.63
C HIS A 133 0.48 6.51 13.40
N GLN A 134 0.14 5.48 12.61
CA GLN A 134 -1.23 5.06 12.41
C GLN A 134 -1.74 4.13 13.54
N GLY A 135 -0.96 3.93 14.58
CA GLY A 135 -1.37 3.09 15.71
C GLY A 135 -1.40 1.60 15.39
N ILE A 136 -0.67 1.16 14.38
CA ILE A 136 -0.64 -0.23 13.95
C ILE A 136 0.41 -0.98 14.76
N GLN A 137 0.06 -2.18 15.24
CA GLN A 137 0.93 -2.99 16.07
C GLN A 137 2.18 -3.44 15.30
N ALA A 138 3.35 -3.10 15.82
CA ALA A 138 4.61 -3.59 15.27
C ALA A 138 4.84 -5.05 15.68
N LEU A 139 5.31 -5.86 14.74
CA LEU A 139 5.80 -7.21 15.01
C LEU A 139 7.32 -7.19 15.15
N SER A 140 7.90 -8.33 15.52
CA SER A 140 9.35 -8.45 15.61
C SER A 140 9.99 -8.17 14.24
N MET A 141 11.14 -7.47 14.26
CA MET A 141 11.94 -7.27 13.05
C MET A 141 12.57 -8.59 12.62
N ASP A 142 12.68 -8.78 11.30
CA ASP A 142 13.46 -9.90 10.79
C ASP A 142 14.47 -9.40 9.74
N GLU A 143 15.37 -10.27 9.33
CA GLU A 143 16.38 -9.96 8.33
C GLU A 143 15.80 -10.24 6.95
N GLY A 144 15.66 -9.19 6.14
CA GLY A 144 15.12 -9.32 4.80
C GLY A 144 14.88 -7.97 4.16
N ASP A 145 14.28 -7.97 2.99
CA ASP A 145 13.99 -6.77 2.22
C ASP A 145 12.95 -5.88 2.94
N TYR A 146 12.11 -6.48 3.77
CA TYR A 146 11.09 -5.80 4.54
C TYR A 146 11.28 -6.12 6.02
N PRO A 147 12.26 -5.49 6.69
CA PRO A 147 12.59 -5.80 8.09
C PRO A 147 11.52 -5.35 9.07
N TYR A 148 10.65 -4.41 8.68
CA TYR A 148 9.62 -3.85 9.54
C TYR A 148 8.28 -4.48 9.20
N LYS A 149 7.69 -5.21 10.14
CA LYS A 149 6.40 -5.88 9.97
C LYS A 149 5.39 -5.34 10.97
N TYR A 150 4.17 -5.14 10.51
CA TYR A 150 3.06 -4.65 11.30
C TYR A 150 1.85 -5.54 11.10
N TRP A 151 1.03 -5.64 12.12
CA TRP A 151 -0.23 -6.36 12.06
C TRP A 151 -1.37 -5.40 12.35
N LYS A 152 -2.32 -5.30 11.43
CA LYS A 152 -3.55 -4.54 11.63
C LYS A 152 -4.69 -5.51 11.89
N ALA A 153 -5.13 -5.61 13.14
CA ALA A 153 -6.32 -6.39 13.49
C ALA A 153 -7.57 -5.70 12.95
N LEU A 154 -8.47 -6.50 12.36
CA LEU A 154 -9.68 -5.99 11.71
C LEU A 154 -10.95 -6.35 12.47
N ALA A 155 -10.84 -7.20 13.47
CA ALA A 155 -11.96 -7.58 14.31
C ALA A 155 -12.21 -6.57 15.42
#